data_1a9638b7b59267a31e9ab4fda0b687ab
#
_entry.id   1a9638b7b59267a31e9ab4fda0b687ab
#
_cell.length_a   1.000
_cell.length_b   1.000
_cell.length_c   1.000
_cell.angle_alpha   90.00
_cell.angle_beta   90.00
_cell.angle_gamma   90.00
#
_symmetry.space_group_name_H-M   'P 1'
#
loop_
_entity.id
_entity.type
_entity.pdbx_description
1 polymer ?
#
loop_
_entity_poly.entity_id
_entity_poly.type
_entity_poly.pdbx_seq_one_letter_code
_entity_poly.pdbx_strand_id
1 'polypeptide(L)'
;MAVTLDKATAINKKDINVKKKKGGLFLNKSKVIAADVKASNGVIHVIDKVLLPPEKKQASTSSHQLIEVAIDKAVPLFNHGQHQACAAIYEVTARALMAMPKGSVSEKDRVMLQRAMKMVSHSKCMTTNAWTLRKAFDSMLIATR
;
A
#
# COMPACT_ATOMS: atom_id res chain seq x y z
N MET A 1 34.07 -11.12 -27.23
CA MET A 1 33.18 -10.01 -26.88
C MET A 1 32.48 -10.35 -25.57
N ALA A 2 32.77 -9.66 -24.45
CA ALA A 2 32.09 -9.91 -23.20
C ALA A 2 30.74 -9.17 -23.24
N VAL A 3 29.64 -9.89 -23.39
CA VAL A 3 28.32 -9.31 -23.28
C VAL A 3 28.09 -8.97 -21.81
N THR A 4 28.14 -7.70 -21.46
CA THR A 4 27.76 -7.19 -20.14
C THR A 4 26.23 -7.15 -20.10
N LEU A 5 25.63 -8.22 -19.58
CA LEU A 5 24.19 -8.24 -19.31
C LEU A 5 23.93 -7.47 -18.02
N ASP A 6 23.30 -6.31 -18.09
CA ASP A 6 22.93 -5.54 -16.90
C ASP A 6 21.66 -6.06 -16.23
N LYS A 7 20.87 -6.87 -16.95
CA LYS A 7 19.63 -7.47 -16.47
C LYS A 7 19.40 -8.85 -17.04
N ALA A 8 18.86 -9.74 -16.24
CA ALA A 8 18.35 -11.05 -16.65
C ALA A 8 16.88 -11.17 -16.26
N THR A 9 16.01 -11.59 -17.18
CA THR A 9 14.58 -11.79 -16.89
C THR A 9 14.34 -13.21 -16.42
N ALA A 10 13.79 -13.36 -15.23
CA ALA A 10 13.46 -14.66 -14.66
C ALA A 10 12.16 -15.23 -15.27
N ILE A 11 11.90 -16.52 -15.05
CA ILE A 11 10.70 -17.23 -15.56
C ILE A 11 9.39 -16.58 -15.11
N ASN A 12 9.37 -15.93 -13.94
CA ASN A 12 8.24 -15.18 -13.41
C ASN A 12 8.10 -13.75 -14.02
N LYS A 13 8.81 -13.48 -15.14
CA LYS A 13 8.86 -12.18 -15.84
C LYS A 13 9.35 -11.00 -14.99
N LYS A 14 10.10 -11.27 -13.92
CA LYS A 14 10.74 -10.22 -13.10
C LYS A 14 12.20 -10.10 -13.45
N ASP A 15 12.71 -8.88 -13.48
CA ASP A 15 14.09 -8.59 -13.79
C ASP A 15 15.00 -8.83 -12.58
N ILE A 16 16.13 -9.47 -12.81
CA ILE A 16 17.24 -9.62 -11.88
C ILE A 16 18.36 -8.68 -12.37
N ASN A 17 18.74 -7.71 -11.55
CA ASN A 17 19.84 -6.84 -11.90
C ASN A 17 21.18 -7.59 -11.75
N VAL A 18 21.97 -7.56 -12.81
CA VAL A 18 23.30 -8.18 -12.86
C VAL A 18 24.34 -7.06 -12.77
N LYS A 19 25.22 -7.09 -11.76
CA LYS A 19 26.26 -6.07 -11.58
C LYS A 19 27.62 -6.72 -11.32
N LYS A 20 28.61 -6.37 -12.14
CA LYS A 20 30.01 -6.73 -11.90
C LYS A 20 30.68 -5.66 -11.06
N LYS A 21 31.21 -6.04 -9.89
CA LYS A 21 31.95 -5.15 -8.95
C LYS A 21 33.33 -5.74 -8.67
N LYS A 22 34.24 -4.95 -8.06
CA LYS A 22 35.60 -5.41 -7.68
C LYS A 22 35.62 -6.69 -6.84
N GLY A 23 34.52 -7.11 -6.23
CA GLY A 23 34.41 -8.33 -5.41
C GLY A 23 33.70 -9.50 -6.10
N GLY A 24 33.36 -9.43 -7.40
CA GLY A 24 32.69 -10.48 -8.16
C GLY A 24 31.40 -10.06 -8.86
N LEU A 25 30.63 -11.04 -9.28
CA LEU A 25 29.33 -10.86 -9.93
C LEU A 25 28.22 -10.87 -8.86
N PHE A 26 27.31 -9.93 -8.97
CA PHE A 26 26.17 -9.78 -8.06
C PHE A 26 24.84 -9.83 -8.83
N LEU A 27 23.90 -10.60 -8.29
CA LEU A 27 22.51 -10.68 -8.75
C LEU A 27 21.63 -10.00 -7.70
N ASN A 28 21.10 -8.81 -8.01
CA ASN A 28 20.48 -7.93 -7.03
C ASN A 28 21.42 -7.62 -5.84
N LYS A 29 21.17 -8.24 -4.67
CA LYS A 29 21.99 -8.12 -3.45
C LYS A 29 22.78 -9.40 -3.12
N SER A 30 22.69 -10.45 -3.96
CA SER A 30 23.32 -11.75 -3.74
C SER A 30 24.58 -11.85 -4.56
N LYS A 31 25.65 -12.37 -3.96
CA LYS A 31 26.92 -12.58 -4.65
C LYS A 31 26.92 -13.96 -5.33
N VAL A 32 27.43 -14.03 -6.56
CA VAL A 32 27.68 -15.31 -7.21
C VAL A 32 28.94 -15.93 -6.61
N ILE A 33 28.82 -17.12 -6.01
CA ILE A 33 29.92 -17.86 -5.39
C ILE A 33 30.61 -18.73 -6.43
N ALA A 34 29.82 -19.43 -7.25
CA ALA A 34 30.31 -20.23 -8.37
C ALA A 34 29.48 -19.95 -9.61
N ALA A 35 30.16 -19.65 -10.71
CA ALA A 35 29.53 -19.38 -11.99
C ALA A 35 29.82 -20.54 -12.97
N ASP A 36 28.97 -20.65 -13.99
CA ASP A 36 29.18 -21.52 -15.16
C ASP A 36 29.33 -23.02 -14.85
N VAL A 37 28.67 -23.49 -13.76
CA VAL A 37 28.62 -24.94 -13.48
C VAL A 37 27.73 -25.59 -14.53
N LYS A 38 28.35 -26.40 -15.39
CA LYS A 38 27.67 -27.06 -16.50
C LYS A 38 26.70 -28.15 -16.01
N ALA A 39 25.49 -28.13 -16.53
CA ALA A 39 24.50 -29.22 -16.40
C ALA A 39 24.12 -29.74 -17.79
N SER A 40 23.43 -30.88 -17.86
CA SER A 40 23.06 -31.53 -19.13
C SER A 40 22.16 -30.64 -20.01
N ASN A 41 21.36 -29.76 -19.41
CA ASN A 41 20.36 -28.91 -20.07
C ASN A 41 20.55 -27.42 -19.83
N GLY A 42 21.68 -26.96 -19.27
CA GLY A 42 21.92 -25.56 -19.00
C GLY A 42 23.15 -25.28 -18.14
N VAL A 43 23.17 -24.13 -17.51
CA VAL A 43 24.24 -23.68 -16.63
C VAL A 43 23.67 -23.27 -15.28
N ILE A 44 24.34 -23.62 -14.21
CA ILE A 44 23.95 -23.29 -12.83
C ILE A 44 24.90 -22.23 -12.28
N HIS A 45 24.35 -21.21 -11.68
CA HIS A 45 25.11 -20.21 -10.91
C HIS A 45 24.75 -20.35 -9.43
N VAL A 46 25.75 -20.58 -8.59
CA VAL A 46 25.56 -20.68 -7.12
C VAL A 46 25.69 -19.29 -6.50
N ILE A 47 24.74 -18.94 -5.67
CA ILE A 47 24.65 -17.62 -5.00
C ILE A 47 24.68 -17.76 -3.49
N ASP A 48 25.15 -16.73 -2.78
CA ASP A 48 25.30 -16.69 -1.32
C ASP A 48 23.96 -16.53 -0.57
N LYS A 49 22.95 -15.97 -1.24
CA LYS A 49 21.62 -15.68 -0.65
C LYS A 49 20.51 -15.95 -1.64
N VAL A 50 19.36 -16.39 -1.15
CA VAL A 50 18.16 -16.59 -1.94
C VAL A 50 17.70 -15.29 -2.58
N LEU A 51 17.41 -15.33 -3.88
CA LEU A 51 16.75 -14.23 -4.60
C LEU A 51 15.25 -14.30 -4.32
N LEU A 52 14.78 -13.50 -3.37
CA LEU A 52 13.36 -13.31 -3.19
C LEU A 52 12.82 -12.44 -4.32
N PRO A 53 11.68 -12.81 -4.95
CA PRO A 53 10.99 -11.90 -5.84
C PRO A 53 10.76 -10.55 -5.12
N PRO A 54 10.82 -9.39 -5.82
CA PRO A 54 10.43 -8.16 -5.20
C PRO A 54 9.03 -8.38 -4.65
N GLU A 55 8.88 -8.21 -3.33
CA GLU A 55 7.56 -8.18 -2.72
C GLU A 55 6.75 -7.23 -3.59
N LYS A 56 5.59 -7.71 -4.09
CA LYS A 56 4.58 -6.76 -4.50
C LYS A 56 4.42 -5.89 -3.27
N LYS A 57 4.90 -4.64 -3.30
CA LYS A 57 4.40 -3.65 -2.36
C LYS A 57 2.90 -3.85 -2.47
N GLN A 58 2.31 -4.48 -1.45
CA GLN A 58 0.87 -4.46 -1.30
C GLN A 58 0.59 -2.98 -1.50
N ALA A 59 -0.16 -2.66 -2.55
CA ALA A 59 -0.51 -1.30 -2.82
C ALA A 59 -1.02 -0.81 -1.47
N SER A 60 -0.22 -0.01 -0.78
CA SER A 60 -0.65 0.59 0.47
C SER A 60 -1.88 1.34 0.02
N THR A 61 -3.04 0.81 0.36
CA THR A 61 -4.32 1.43 0.03
C THR A 61 -4.13 2.87 0.45
N SER A 62 -4.03 3.78 -0.52
CA SER A 62 -3.77 5.16 -0.17
C SER A 62 -4.93 5.61 0.72
N SER A 63 -4.67 6.53 1.64
CA SER A 63 -5.74 7.08 2.49
C SER A 63 -6.95 7.52 1.64
N HIS A 64 -6.71 8.04 0.43
CA HIS A 64 -7.73 8.43 -0.53
C HIS A 64 -8.54 7.26 -1.07
N GLN A 65 -7.88 6.18 -1.50
CA GLN A 65 -8.59 4.99 -1.97
C GLN A 65 -9.49 4.39 -0.89
N LEU A 66 -9.02 4.39 0.37
CA LEU A 66 -9.82 3.90 1.48
C LEU A 66 -11.05 4.77 1.70
N ILE A 67 -10.91 6.09 1.61
CA ILE A 67 -12.02 7.03 1.73
C ILE A 67 -13.01 6.86 0.57
N GLU A 68 -12.53 6.79 -0.66
CA GLU A 68 -13.37 6.61 -1.86
C GLU A 68 -14.21 5.33 -1.78
N VAL A 69 -13.59 4.21 -1.40
CA VAL A 69 -14.29 2.94 -1.22
C VAL A 69 -15.33 3.04 -0.10
N ALA A 70 -15.01 3.69 1.01
CA ALA A 70 -15.94 3.87 2.11
C ALA A 70 -17.16 4.72 1.69
N ILE A 71 -16.94 5.78 0.93
CA ILE A 71 -17.99 6.63 0.38
C ILE A 71 -18.88 5.84 -0.57
N ASP A 72 -18.28 5.12 -1.52
CA ASP A 72 -19.00 4.30 -2.49
C ASP A 72 -19.93 3.27 -1.83
N LYS A 73 -19.49 2.66 -0.74
CA LYS A 73 -20.29 1.68 0.02
C LYS A 73 -21.32 2.30 0.94
N ALA A 74 -21.03 3.46 1.53
CA ALA A 74 -21.87 4.08 2.54
C ALA A 74 -23.00 4.95 1.94
N VAL A 75 -22.80 5.59 0.79
CA VAL A 75 -23.80 6.45 0.15
C VAL A 75 -25.10 5.71 -0.19
N PRO A 76 -25.07 4.53 -0.83
CA PRO A 76 -26.31 3.78 -1.08
C PRO A 76 -27.08 3.45 0.20
N LEU A 77 -26.38 3.07 1.28
CA LEU A 77 -26.99 2.77 2.57
C LEU A 77 -27.69 4.01 3.15
N PHE A 78 -27.05 5.16 3.08
CA PHE A 78 -27.65 6.41 3.53
C PHE A 78 -28.92 6.74 2.75
N ASN A 79 -28.91 6.61 1.44
CA ASN A 79 -30.04 6.88 0.56
C ASN A 79 -31.21 5.91 0.79
N HIS A 80 -30.94 4.70 1.28
CA HIS A 80 -31.96 3.71 1.66
C HIS A 80 -32.39 3.82 3.14
N GLY A 81 -32.05 4.91 3.83
CA GLY A 81 -32.45 5.14 5.21
C GLY A 81 -31.63 4.36 6.26
N GLN A 82 -30.61 3.61 5.83
CA GLN A 82 -29.73 2.84 6.73
C GLN A 82 -28.63 3.71 7.32
N HIS A 83 -28.98 4.80 7.99
CA HIS A 83 -28.04 5.81 8.49
C HIS A 83 -27.05 5.24 9.51
N GLN A 84 -27.49 4.26 10.31
CA GLN A 84 -26.60 3.59 11.28
C GLN A 84 -25.49 2.80 10.58
N ALA A 85 -25.82 2.03 9.54
CA ALA A 85 -24.82 1.27 8.77
C ALA A 85 -23.85 2.20 8.04
N CYS A 86 -24.34 3.29 7.45
CA CYS A 86 -23.53 4.31 6.83
C CYS A 86 -22.55 4.95 7.84
N ALA A 87 -23.03 5.37 9.01
CA ALA A 87 -22.21 5.95 10.06
C ALA A 87 -21.14 4.95 10.55
N ALA A 88 -21.49 3.69 10.72
CA ALA A 88 -20.57 2.63 11.13
C ALA A 88 -19.41 2.43 10.12
N ILE A 89 -19.71 2.41 8.81
CA ILE A 89 -18.66 2.31 7.77
C ILE A 89 -17.70 3.50 7.87
N TYR A 90 -18.21 4.71 8.00
CA TYR A 90 -17.37 5.91 8.11
C TYR A 90 -16.55 5.92 9.40
N GLU A 91 -17.12 5.46 10.51
CA GLU A 91 -16.41 5.38 11.79
C GLU A 91 -15.26 4.37 11.74
N VAL A 92 -15.48 3.18 11.20
CA VAL A 92 -14.43 2.17 11.01
C VAL A 92 -13.34 2.69 10.09
N THR A 93 -13.72 3.37 8.99
CA THR A 93 -12.77 3.97 8.05
C THR A 93 -11.93 5.06 8.71
N ALA A 94 -12.55 5.95 9.52
CA ALA A 94 -11.82 6.98 10.24
C ALA A 94 -10.80 6.38 11.23
N ARG A 95 -11.17 5.31 11.96
CA ARG A 95 -10.26 4.59 12.85
C ARG A 95 -9.10 3.95 12.08
N ALA A 96 -9.38 3.33 10.93
CA ALA A 96 -8.36 2.74 10.08
C ALA A 96 -7.37 3.80 9.56
N LEU A 97 -7.85 4.96 9.11
CA LEU A 97 -7.01 6.08 8.69
C LEU A 97 -6.11 6.60 9.81
N MET A 98 -6.65 6.71 11.03
CA MET A 98 -5.86 7.13 12.18
C MET A 98 -4.80 6.10 12.61
N ALA A 99 -5.05 4.81 12.34
CA ALA A 99 -4.10 3.72 12.63
C ALA A 99 -3.01 3.56 11.54
N MET A 100 -3.14 4.23 10.40
CA MET A 100 -2.13 4.16 9.33
C MET A 100 -0.77 4.69 9.81
N PRO A 101 0.36 4.18 9.21
CA PRO A 101 1.70 4.67 9.53
C PRO A 101 1.84 6.19 9.36
N LYS A 102 2.79 6.78 10.10
CA LYS A 102 3.13 8.20 9.93
C LYS A 102 3.54 8.47 8.48
N GLY A 103 3.01 9.55 7.90
CA GLY A 103 3.24 9.93 6.50
C GLY A 103 2.17 9.44 5.51
N SER A 104 1.34 8.45 5.87
CA SER A 104 0.20 8.02 5.02
C SER A 104 -1.01 8.96 5.11
N VAL A 105 -1.15 9.62 6.24
CA VAL A 105 -2.18 10.64 6.51
C VAL A 105 -1.48 11.83 7.12
N SER A 106 -1.80 13.04 6.67
CA SER A 106 -1.19 14.27 7.22
C SER A 106 -1.57 14.48 8.68
N GLU A 107 -0.72 15.17 9.44
CA GLU A 107 -1.01 15.48 10.85
C GLU A 107 -2.28 16.33 10.98
N LYS A 108 -2.48 17.27 10.06
CA LYS A 108 -3.69 18.09 9.97
C LYS A 108 -4.95 17.22 9.84
N ASP A 109 -4.90 16.22 8.96
CA ASP A 109 -6.03 15.31 8.73
C ASP A 109 -6.27 14.40 9.92
N ARG A 110 -5.21 13.94 10.60
CA ARG A 110 -5.33 13.17 11.85
C ARG A 110 -6.06 13.96 12.94
N VAL A 111 -5.68 15.20 13.14
CA VAL A 111 -6.34 16.08 14.13
C VAL A 111 -7.81 16.32 13.75
N MET A 112 -8.09 16.51 12.47
CA MET A 112 -9.46 16.67 11.96
C MET A 112 -10.30 15.41 12.20
N LEU A 113 -9.77 14.23 11.88
CA LEU A 113 -10.44 12.95 12.14
C LEU A 113 -10.68 12.71 13.62
N GLN A 114 -9.72 13.02 14.50
CA GLN A 114 -9.88 12.94 15.96
C GLN A 114 -11.02 13.82 16.46
N ARG A 115 -11.11 15.05 15.96
CA ARG A 115 -12.21 15.97 16.30
C ARG A 115 -13.55 15.44 15.82
N ALA A 116 -13.64 14.97 14.57
CA ALA A 116 -14.84 14.38 14.02
C ALA A 116 -15.29 13.16 14.84
N MET A 117 -14.38 12.25 15.17
CA MET A 117 -14.64 11.08 16.01
C MET A 117 -15.11 11.45 17.42
N LYS A 118 -14.54 12.49 18.03
CA LYS A 118 -15.00 13.00 19.32
C LYS A 118 -16.42 13.55 19.25
N MET A 119 -16.77 14.27 18.18
CA MET A 119 -18.15 14.75 17.98
C MET A 119 -19.15 13.60 17.83
N VAL A 120 -18.79 12.58 17.03
CA VAL A 120 -19.61 11.40 16.80
C VAL A 120 -19.84 10.60 18.09
N SER A 121 -18.82 10.45 18.94
CA SER A 121 -18.94 9.71 20.20
C SER A 121 -19.91 10.34 21.22
N HIS A 122 -20.19 11.62 21.10
CA HIS A 122 -21.13 12.36 21.98
C HIS A 122 -22.52 12.52 21.35
N SER A 123 -22.69 12.17 20.08
CA SER A 123 -23.95 12.33 19.34
C SER A 123 -24.70 10.98 19.21
N LYS A 124 -25.98 10.99 19.51
CA LYS A 124 -26.88 9.84 19.31
C LYS A 124 -27.53 9.82 17.93
N CYS A 125 -27.38 10.89 17.14
CA CYS A 125 -28.03 11.01 15.83
C CYS A 125 -27.13 10.40 14.73
N MET A 126 -27.52 9.26 14.19
CA MET A 126 -26.72 8.55 13.18
C MET A 126 -26.59 9.33 11.87
N THR A 127 -27.60 10.09 11.49
CA THR A 127 -27.54 10.99 10.31
C THR A 127 -26.49 12.07 10.50
N THR A 128 -26.46 12.72 11.66
CA THR A 128 -25.45 13.74 11.99
C THR A 128 -24.07 13.13 12.04
N ASN A 129 -23.92 11.93 12.59
CA ASN A 129 -22.64 11.22 12.66
C ASN A 129 -22.10 10.90 11.27
N ALA A 130 -22.92 10.37 10.38
CA ALA A 130 -22.55 10.11 9.00
C ALA A 130 -22.08 11.39 8.28
N TRP A 131 -22.81 12.49 8.41
CA TRP A 131 -22.44 13.76 7.80
C TRP A 131 -21.16 14.38 8.39
N THR A 132 -20.96 14.26 9.69
CA THR A 132 -19.74 14.77 10.35
C THR A 132 -18.50 14.09 9.82
N LEU A 133 -18.52 12.75 9.72
CA LEU A 133 -17.40 11.98 9.18
C LEU A 133 -17.23 12.18 7.67
N ARG A 134 -18.34 12.28 6.93
CA ARG A 134 -18.30 12.55 5.49
C ARG A 134 -17.61 13.87 5.18
N LYS A 135 -17.94 14.96 5.87
CA LYS A 135 -17.29 16.25 5.71
C LYS A 135 -15.78 16.21 5.98
N ALA A 136 -15.34 15.44 6.97
CA ALA A 136 -13.93 15.23 7.23
C ALA A 136 -13.24 14.52 6.04
N PHE A 137 -13.84 13.49 5.49
CA PHE A 137 -13.32 12.77 4.32
C PHE A 137 -13.27 13.65 3.06
N ASP A 138 -14.31 14.40 2.78
CA ASP A 138 -14.34 15.31 1.63
C ASP A 138 -13.22 16.36 1.73
N SER A 139 -12.96 16.89 2.94
CA SER A 139 -11.85 17.83 3.17
C SER A 139 -10.48 17.20 2.90
N MET A 140 -10.29 15.91 3.23
CA MET A 140 -9.06 15.19 2.95
C MET A 140 -8.86 14.94 1.45
N LEU A 141 -9.93 14.66 0.71
CA LEU A 141 -9.88 14.44 -0.75
C LEU A 141 -9.57 15.73 -1.51
N ILE A 142 -10.04 16.89 -1.02
CA ILE A 142 -9.83 18.20 -1.67
C ILE A 142 -8.40 18.72 -1.43
N ALA A 143 -7.83 18.47 -0.27
CA ALA A 143 -6.51 19.02 0.12
C ALA A 143 -5.34 18.47 -0.72
N THR A 144 -5.58 17.50 -1.59
CA THR A 144 -4.55 16.81 -2.41
C THR A 144 -4.65 17.12 -3.89
N ARG A 145 -5.56 18.00 -4.30
CA ARG A 145 -5.59 18.59 -5.63
C ARG A 145 -4.82 19.92 -5.60
#